data_6fa3653a91518421cdea49c28ab06053
#
_entry.id   6fa3653a91518421cdea49c28ab06053
#
_cell.length_a   1.000
_cell.length_b   1.000
_cell.length_c   1.000
_cell.angle_alpha   90.00
_cell.angle_beta   90.00
_cell.angle_gamma   90.00
#
_symmetry.space_group_name_H-M   'P 1'
#
loop_
_entity.id
_entity.type
_entity.pdbx_description
1 polymer ?
#
loop_
_entity_poly.entity_id
_entity_poly.type
_entity_poly.pdbx_seq_one_letter_code
_entity_poly.pdbx_strand_id
1 'polypeptide(L)'
;GDGKYSEMLKLVKENKLHTICESGKCPNIGECWGAGTATFMIGGNTCTRSCQFCNVATGKGEALDSLEPFKVAQSINIMGVKHAVVTSVDRDDLEDGGSEHWAKTVESIREFNPTTTLETLIPDFQGNTKQLDRIIEVHPEIVSHNIETVERLSKEVRIQAKYQRSLFVLKYLTDAGMKTKSGIMCGMGETKEEIYQTLRDLRASGVSIVTLGQYMQSTPRHLAVSEYVHPDTFLDYKNYGLDEGK
;
A
#
# COMPACT_ATOMS: atom_id res chain seq x y z
N GLY A 1 -7.51 -9.70 -22.64
CA GLY A 1 -7.50 -9.45 -21.19
C GLY A 1 -8.52 -10.29 -20.41
N ASP A 2 -9.68 -10.58 -21.00
CA ASP A 2 -10.82 -11.16 -20.25
C ASP A 2 -10.62 -12.62 -19.79
N GLY A 3 -9.82 -13.40 -20.47
CA GLY A 3 -9.58 -14.80 -20.15
C GLY A 3 -8.84 -15.01 -18.82
N LYS A 4 -7.75 -14.28 -18.61
CA LYS A 4 -6.93 -14.40 -17.37
C LYS A 4 -7.66 -13.91 -16.14
N TYR A 5 -8.42 -12.82 -16.24
CA TYR A 5 -9.25 -12.33 -15.14
C TYR A 5 -10.28 -13.36 -14.71
N SER A 6 -11.01 -13.93 -15.68
CA SER A 6 -12.03 -14.95 -15.41
C SER A 6 -11.45 -16.21 -14.80
N GLU A 7 -10.25 -16.64 -15.25
CA GLU A 7 -9.51 -17.76 -14.67
C GLU A 7 -9.10 -17.47 -13.22
N MET A 8 -8.52 -16.30 -12.96
CA MET A 8 -8.11 -15.85 -11.63
C MET A 8 -9.31 -15.80 -10.67
N LEU A 9 -10.43 -15.22 -11.11
CA LEU A 9 -11.66 -15.14 -10.33
C LEU A 9 -12.20 -16.53 -9.97
N LYS A 10 -12.12 -17.48 -10.90
CA LYS A 10 -12.49 -18.87 -10.66
C LYS A 10 -11.60 -19.51 -9.60
N LEU A 11 -10.28 -19.38 -9.72
CA LEU A 11 -9.31 -19.88 -8.75
C LEU A 11 -9.56 -19.32 -7.34
N VAL A 12 -9.78 -18.01 -7.24
CA VAL A 12 -10.08 -17.34 -5.96
C VAL A 12 -11.33 -17.94 -5.31
N LYS A 13 -12.41 -18.10 -6.09
CA LYS A 13 -13.68 -18.67 -5.57
C LYS A 13 -13.58 -20.14 -5.19
N GLU A 14 -12.99 -20.98 -6.05
CA GLU A 14 -12.86 -22.41 -5.83
C GLU A 14 -11.98 -22.74 -4.61
N ASN A 15 -10.93 -21.95 -4.39
CA ASN A 15 -9.99 -22.14 -3.29
C ASN A 15 -10.31 -21.28 -2.05
N LYS A 16 -11.42 -20.53 -2.05
CA LYS A 16 -11.84 -19.64 -0.95
C LYS A 16 -10.73 -18.66 -0.52
N LEU A 17 -10.02 -18.10 -1.49
CA LEU A 17 -8.95 -17.16 -1.26
C LEU A 17 -9.51 -15.76 -0.97
N HIS A 18 -8.76 -14.96 -0.22
CA HIS A 18 -9.13 -13.58 0.12
C HIS A 18 -8.10 -12.61 -0.40
N THR A 19 -8.55 -11.64 -1.21
CA THR A 19 -7.72 -10.54 -1.70
C THR A 19 -8.37 -9.20 -1.35
N ILE A 20 -7.57 -8.20 -1.02
CA ILE A 20 -8.08 -6.84 -0.83
C ILE A 20 -8.67 -6.28 -2.14
N CYS A 21 -8.24 -6.79 -3.29
CA CYS A 21 -8.79 -6.43 -4.58
C CYS A 21 -10.30 -6.69 -4.68
N GLU A 22 -10.78 -7.81 -4.14
CA GLU A 22 -12.21 -8.13 -4.12
C GLU A 22 -12.94 -7.43 -2.97
N SER A 23 -12.45 -7.55 -1.73
CA SER A 23 -13.09 -6.99 -0.54
C SER A 23 -13.11 -5.45 -0.57
N GLY A 24 -12.08 -4.82 -1.12
CA GLY A 24 -11.98 -3.38 -1.34
C GLY A 24 -12.73 -2.87 -2.58
N LYS A 25 -13.36 -3.76 -3.38
CA LYS A 25 -14.04 -3.41 -4.64
C LYS A 25 -13.18 -2.53 -5.56
N CYS A 26 -11.91 -2.96 -5.74
CA CYS A 26 -10.94 -2.19 -6.50
C CYS A 26 -11.38 -2.05 -7.99
N PRO A 27 -11.48 -0.84 -8.54
CA PRO A 27 -11.87 -0.64 -9.94
C PRO A 27 -10.84 -1.19 -10.93
N ASN A 28 -9.60 -1.35 -10.53
CA ASN A 28 -8.49 -1.81 -11.37
C ASN A 28 -8.26 -3.33 -11.32
N ILE A 29 -9.11 -4.10 -10.62
CA ILE A 29 -8.92 -5.54 -10.40
C ILE A 29 -8.72 -6.31 -11.71
N GLY A 30 -9.51 -6.00 -12.74
CA GLY A 30 -9.44 -6.69 -14.03
C GLY A 30 -8.11 -6.49 -14.75
N GLU A 31 -7.57 -5.28 -14.71
CA GLU A 31 -6.27 -4.94 -15.30
C GLU A 31 -5.13 -5.60 -14.53
N CYS A 32 -5.10 -5.44 -13.20
CA CYS A 32 -4.05 -5.99 -12.34
C CYS A 32 -3.99 -7.52 -12.43
N TRP A 33 -5.12 -8.19 -12.29
CA TRP A 33 -5.16 -9.66 -12.37
C TRP A 33 -4.83 -10.16 -13.78
N GLY A 34 -5.28 -9.44 -14.82
CA GLY A 34 -4.89 -9.72 -16.19
C GLY A 34 -3.39 -9.62 -16.46
N ALA A 35 -2.70 -8.72 -15.73
CA ALA A 35 -1.26 -8.56 -15.76
C ALA A 35 -0.50 -9.53 -14.83
N GLY A 36 -1.19 -10.34 -14.02
CA GLY A 36 -0.59 -11.26 -13.05
C GLY A 36 -0.16 -10.59 -11.74
N THR A 37 -0.78 -9.46 -11.38
CA THR A 37 -0.55 -8.74 -10.12
C THR A 37 -1.77 -8.87 -9.23
N ALA A 38 -1.57 -9.17 -7.95
CA ALA A 38 -2.65 -9.19 -6.95
C ALA A 38 -2.18 -8.59 -5.63
N THR A 39 -3.12 -8.00 -4.89
CA THR A 39 -2.85 -7.38 -3.58
C THR A 39 -3.53 -8.18 -2.47
N PHE A 40 -2.75 -8.51 -1.45
CA PHE A 40 -3.19 -9.27 -0.27
C PHE A 40 -3.09 -8.38 0.96
N MET A 41 -4.05 -8.48 1.87
CA MET A 41 -4.05 -7.75 3.13
C MET A 41 -3.83 -8.71 4.28
N ILE A 42 -2.92 -8.37 5.19
CA ILE A 42 -2.55 -9.16 6.37
C ILE A 42 -2.82 -8.39 7.67
N GLY A 43 -2.70 -9.09 8.78
CA GLY A 43 -2.90 -8.50 10.10
C GLY A 43 -4.35 -8.49 10.59
N GLY A 44 -5.23 -9.18 9.89
CA GLY A 44 -6.66 -9.25 10.18
C GLY A 44 -7.50 -8.27 9.34
N ASN A 45 -8.76 -8.06 9.75
CA ASN A 45 -9.73 -7.26 9.02
C ASN A 45 -10.10 -5.94 9.72
N THR A 46 -9.51 -5.66 10.87
CA THR A 46 -9.80 -4.47 11.68
C THR A 46 -8.52 -3.64 11.86
N CYS A 47 -8.57 -2.39 11.43
CA CYS A 47 -7.47 -1.44 11.53
C CYS A 47 -7.58 -0.63 12.83
N THR A 48 -6.46 -0.37 13.51
CA THR A 48 -6.45 0.50 14.69
C THR A 48 -6.53 1.99 14.34
N ARG A 49 -6.45 2.34 13.05
CA ARG A 49 -6.50 3.72 12.56
C ARG A 49 -7.74 3.98 11.70
N SER A 50 -8.16 5.24 11.66
CA SER A 50 -9.40 5.70 11.01
C SER A 50 -9.14 6.73 9.90
N CYS A 51 -8.41 6.34 8.86
CA CYS A 51 -8.21 7.22 7.71
C CYS A 51 -9.52 7.49 6.98
N GLN A 52 -9.80 8.75 6.65
CA GLN A 52 -11.11 9.21 6.13
C GLN A 52 -11.47 8.66 4.74
N PHE A 53 -10.50 8.11 4.02
CA PHE A 53 -10.70 7.50 2.70
C PHE A 53 -10.88 5.99 2.75
N CYS A 54 -10.51 5.34 3.85
CA CYS A 54 -10.34 3.89 3.93
C CYS A 54 -11.61 3.18 4.37
N ASN A 55 -12.03 2.18 3.60
CA ASN A 55 -13.24 1.38 3.89
C ASN A 55 -12.98 0.18 4.80
N VAL A 56 -11.79 0.03 5.35
CA VAL A 56 -11.48 -1.02 6.32
C VAL A 56 -12.13 -0.70 7.67
N ALA A 57 -12.67 -1.71 8.32
CA ALA A 57 -13.28 -1.54 9.64
C ALA A 57 -12.26 -1.03 10.66
N THR A 58 -12.67 -0.06 11.49
CA THR A 58 -11.80 0.54 12.52
C THR A 58 -12.17 -0.01 13.89
N GLY A 59 -11.16 -0.34 14.69
CA GLY A 59 -11.35 -0.83 16.05
C GLY A 59 -10.12 -1.51 16.63
N LYS A 60 -10.32 -2.27 17.70
CA LYS A 60 -9.27 -3.12 18.24
C LYS A 60 -9.03 -4.31 17.31
N GLY A 61 -7.77 -4.57 16.99
CA GLY A 61 -7.40 -5.71 16.16
C GLY A 61 -7.72 -7.04 16.83
N GLU A 62 -8.02 -8.03 16.02
CA GLU A 62 -8.18 -9.42 16.43
C GLU A 62 -6.81 -10.05 16.73
N ALA A 63 -6.80 -11.23 17.39
CA ALA A 63 -5.58 -12.00 17.49
C ALA A 63 -5.03 -12.34 16.09
N LEU A 64 -3.72 -12.19 15.91
CA LEU A 64 -3.09 -12.55 14.62
C LEU A 64 -3.25 -14.06 14.38
N ASP A 65 -3.68 -14.41 13.18
CA ASP A 65 -3.68 -15.80 12.72
C ASP A 65 -2.25 -16.22 12.37
N SER A 66 -1.67 -17.11 13.16
CA SER A 66 -0.30 -17.62 12.95
C SER A 66 -0.12 -18.35 11.61
N LEU A 67 -1.21 -18.78 10.97
CA LEU A 67 -1.21 -19.43 9.67
C LEU A 67 -1.43 -18.44 8.51
N GLU A 68 -1.72 -17.17 8.77
CA GLU A 68 -1.96 -16.17 7.72
C GLU A 68 -0.75 -16.04 6.76
N PRO A 69 0.53 -15.99 7.21
CA PRO A 69 1.68 -15.97 6.33
C PRO A 69 1.70 -17.13 5.32
N PHE A 70 1.43 -18.34 5.78
CA PHE A 70 1.34 -19.51 4.92
C PHE A 70 0.16 -19.45 3.95
N LYS A 71 -1.02 -19.04 4.43
CA LYS A 71 -2.24 -18.91 3.60
C LYS A 71 -2.05 -17.90 2.48
N VAL A 72 -1.40 -16.77 2.76
CA VAL A 72 -1.08 -15.75 1.75
C VAL A 72 -0.10 -16.31 0.72
N ALA A 73 0.98 -16.95 1.16
CA ALA A 73 1.96 -17.57 0.27
C ALA A 73 1.32 -18.64 -0.63
N GLN A 74 0.44 -19.48 -0.08
CA GLN A 74 -0.31 -20.48 -0.82
C GLN A 74 -1.28 -19.84 -1.83
N SER A 75 -1.96 -18.75 -1.46
CA SER A 75 -2.86 -18.01 -2.36
C SER A 75 -2.11 -17.45 -3.57
N ILE A 76 -0.94 -16.86 -3.35
CA ILE A 76 -0.05 -16.35 -4.41
C ILE A 76 0.35 -17.48 -5.37
N ASN A 77 0.70 -18.65 -4.82
CA ASN A 77 1.09 -19.82 -5.60
C ASN A 77 -0.07 -20.33 -6.46
N ILE A 78 -1.24 -20.57 -5.85
CA ILE A 78 -2.43 -21.08 -6.55
C ILE A 78 -2.88 -20.11 -7.65
N MET A 79 -2.85 -18.80 -7.38
CA MET A 79 -3.21 -17.77 -8.36
C MET A 79 -2.16 -17.57 -9.47
N GLY A 80 -0.95 -18.12 -9.33
CA GLY A 80 0.15 -17.94 -10.28
C GLY A 80 0.58 -16.47 -10.41
N VAL A 81 0.54 -15.72 -9.29
CA VAL A 81 0.86 -14.29 -9.27
C VAL A 81 2.33 -14.07 -9.58
N LYS A 82 2.63 -13.20 -10.53
CA LYS A 82 4.01 -12.85 -10.93
C LYS A 82 4.58 -11.71 -10.07
N HIS A 83 3.71 -10.78 -9.67
CA HIS A 83 4.05 -9.66 -8.81
C HIS A 83 2.99 -9.55 -7.71
N ALA A 84 3.37 -9.89 -6.49
CA ALA A 84 2.49 -9.81 -5.34
C ALA A 84 2.70 -8.49 -4.60
N VAL A 85 1.59 -7.81 -4.29
CA VAL A 85 1.59 -6.68 -3.38
C VAL A 85 0.98 -7.14 -2.07
N VAL A 86 1.68 -6.95 -0.97
CA VAL A 86 1.15 -7.22 0.37
C VAL A 86 0.98 -5.91 1.10
N THR A 87 -0.18 -5.72 1.69
CA THR A 87 -0.48 -4.60 2.59
C THR A 87 -1.01 -5.12 3.92
N SER A 88 -1.15 -4.27 4.91
CA SER A 88 -1.75 -4.65 6.18
C SER A 88 -2.72 -3.59 6.68
N VAL A 89 -3.56 -3.99 7.63
CA VAL A 89 -4.15 -3.03 8.57
C VAL A 89 -3.06 -2.51 9.51
N ASP A 90 -3.25 -1.31 10.08
CA ASP A 90 -2.39 -0.85 11.17
C ASP A 90 -2.74 -1.60 12.46
N ARG A 91 -1.70 -2.02 13.18
CA ARG A 91 -1.79 -2.79 14.41
C ARG A 91 -1.05 -2.09 15.54
N ASP A 92 -1.42 -0.81 15.80
CA ASP A 92 -0.86 -0.02 16.90
C ASP A 92 -1.19 -0.61 18.28
N ASP A 93 -2.07 -1.61 18.35
CA ASP A 93 -2.42 -2.40 19.51
C ASP A 93 -1.38 -3.46 19.88
N LEU A 94 -0.48 -3.79 18.97
CA LEU A 94 0.61 -4.74 19.19
C LEU A 94 1.91 -4.00 19.54
N GLU A 95 2.69 -4.56 20.44
CA GLU A 95 3.96 -3.98 20.89
C GLU A 95 4.94 -3.73 19.73
N ASP A 96 4.96 -4.66 18.77
CA ASP A 96 5.82 -4.59 17.59
C ASP A 96 5.12 -4.03 16.35
N GLY A 97 3.90 -3.52 16.46
CA GLY A 97 3.10 -3.03 15.34
C GLY A 97 2.80 -4.09 14.27
N GLY A 98 3.01 -5.36 14.57
CA GLY A 98 2.87 -6.50 13.64
C GLY A 98 4.09 -6.74 12.74
N SER A 99 5.24 -6.12 13.03
CA SER A 99 6.44 -6.24 12.18
C SER A 99 7.00 -7.66 12.10
N GLU A 100 6.87 -8.47 13.15
CA GLU A 100 7.26 -9.89 13.11
C GLU A 100 6.33 -10.69 12.17
N HIS A 101 5.04 -10.40 12.22
CA HIS A 101 4.07 -11.02 11.32
C HIS A 101 4.34 -10.65 9.84
N TRP A 102 4.73 -9.41 9.58
CA TRP A 102 5.22 -8.97 8.28
C TRP A 102 6.43 -9.76 7.81
N ALA A 103 7.47 -9.91 8.66
CA ALA A 103 8.67 -10.66 8.32
C ALA A 103 8.34 -12.12 7.96
N LYS A 104 7.56 -12.81 8.79
CA LYS A 104 7.08 -14.17 8.53
C LYS A 104 6.31 -14.30 7.23
N THR A 105 5.50 -13.28 6.89
CA THR A 105 4.75 -13.27 5.64
C THR A 105 5.68 -13.19 4.43
N VAL A 106 6.66 -12.28 4.45
CA VAL A 106 7.64 -12.14 3.36
C VAL A 106 8.46 -13.42 3.19
N GLU A 107 8.94 -14.00 4.29
CA GLU A 107 9.69 -15.26 4.28
C GLU A 107 8.87 -16.40 3.69
N SER A 108 7.61 -16.58 4.13
CA SER A 108 6.72 -17.62 3.60
C SER A 108 6.44 -17.42 2.10
N ILE A 109 6.21 -16.17 1.66
CA ILE A 109 6.00 -15.91 0.22
C ILE A 109 7.23 -16.30 -0.59
N ARG A 110 8.44 -15.96 -0.13
CA ARG A 110 9.68 -16.30 -0.82
C ARG A 110 9.93 -17.81 -0.89
N GLU A 111 9.66 -18.52 0.20
CA GLU A 111 9.80 -19.98 0.26
C GLU A 111 8.90 -20.68 -0.75
N PHE A 112 7.63 -20.31 -0.80
CA PHE A 112 6.63 -20.95 -1.67
C PHE A 112 6.61 -20.40 -3.10
N ASN A 113 7.08 -19.18 -3.33
CA ASN A 113 6.98 -18.47 -4.60
C ASN A 113 8.33 -17.81 -4.99
N PRO A 114 9.40 -18.56 -5.21
CA PRO A 114 10.74 -18.00 -5.37
C PRO A 114 10.92 -17.13 -6.62
N THR A 115 10.00 -17.19 -7.57
CA THR A 115 10.04 -16.40 -8.82
C THR A 115 9.07 -15.21 -8.80
N THR A 116 8.23 -15.08 -7.77
CA THR A 116 7.30 -13.96 -7.62
C THR A 116 8.04 -12.77 -7.03
N THR A 117 7.95 -11.61 -7.69
CA THR A 117 8.45 -10.36 -7.12
C THR A 117 7.48 -9.82 -6.08
N LEU A 118 8.01 -9.21 -5.02
CA LEU A 118 7.22 -8.77 -3.86
C LEU A 118 7.35 -7.26 -3.62
N GLU A 119 6.21 -6.61 -3.56
CA GLU A 119 6.05 -5.25 -3.04
C GLU A 119 5.34 -5.33 -1.68
N THR A 120 5.88 -4.66 -0.68
CA THR A 120 5.25 -4.53 0.64
C THR A 120 4.78 -3.10 0.84
N LEU A 121 3.48 -2.88 1.04
CA LEU A 121 2.89 -1.59 1.40
C LEU A 121 2.69 -1.57 2.91
N ILE A 122 3.70 -1.08 3.62
CA ILE A 122 3.79 -1.12 5.07
C ILE A 122 3.14 0.08 5.77
N PRO A 123 2.70 -0.07 7.04
CA PRO A 123 2.35 1.04 7.91
C PRO A 123 3.60 1.86 8.28
N ASP A 124 3.41 3.00 8.94
CA ASP A 124 4.53 3.81 9.42
C ASP A 124 5.22 3.26 10.68
N PHE A 125 4.69 2.20 11.29
CA PHE A 125 5.15 1.63 12.57
C PHE A 125 5.44 2.70 13.63
N GLN A 126 4.71 3.81 13.60
CA GLN A 126 4.91 4.98 14.45
C GLN A 126 6.35 5.57 14.40
N GLY A 127 7.11 5.26 13.34
CA GLY A 127 8.51 5.65 13.15
C GLY A 127 9.51 4.82 13.97
N ASN A 128 9.10 3.66 14.48
CA ASN A 128 9.99 2.78 15.24
C ASN A 128 10.98 2.05 14.32
N THR A 129 12.25 2.41 14.43
CA THR A 129 13.31 1.88 13.56
C THR A 129 13.53 0.38 13.73
N LYS A 130 13.36 -0.19 14.93
CA LYS A 130 13.49 -1.65 15.14
C LYS A 130 12.46 -2.45 14.33
N GLN A 131 11.26 -1.88 14.14
CA GLN A 131 10.22 -2.50 13.34
C GLN A 131 10.49 -2.34 11.85
N LEU A 132 11.03 -1.19 11.44
CA LEU A 132 11.49 -0.97 10.05
C LEU A 132 12.68 -1.88 9.71
N ASP A 133 13.61 -2.10 10.64
CA ASP A 133 14.76 -2.99 10.45
C ASP A 133 14.32 -4.42 10.10
N ARG A 134 13.24 -4.94 10.71
CA ARG A 134 12.69 -6.25 10.34
C ARG A 134 12.22 -6.33 8.89
N ILE A 135 11.66 -5.24 8.36
CA ILE A 135 11.27 -5.18 6.94
C ILE A 135 12.51 -5.14 6.05
N ILE A 136 13.54 -4.39 6.46
CA ILE A 136 14.82 -4.31 5.74
C ILE A 136 15.50 -5.68 5.71
N GLU A 137 15.53 -6.40 6.83
CA GLU A 137 16.15 -7.72 6.95
C GLU A 137 15.56 -8.76 6.02
N VAL A 138 14.23 -8.78 5.84
CA VAL A 138 13.57 -9.71 4.91
C VAL A 138 13.59 -9.24 3.45
N HIS A 139 14.04 -8.02 3.21
CA HIS A 139 14.45 -7.45 1.93
C HIS A 139 13.47 -7.69 0.74
N PRO A 140 12.21 -7.23 0.79
CA PRO A 140 11.32 -7.26 -0.36
C PRO A 140 11.87 -6.40 -1.51
N GLU A 141 11.50 -6.71 -2.75
CA GLU A 141 12.00 -5.99 -3.94
C GLU A 141 11.61 -4.52 -3.95
N ILE A 142 10.42 -4.19 -3.43
CA ILE A 142 9.93 -2.82 -3.29
C ILE A 142 9.29 -2.68 -1.90
N VAL A 143 9.66 -1.62 -1.19
CA VAL A 143 8.98 -1.22 0.05
C VAL A 143 8.19 0.05 -0.21
N SER A 144 6.89 -0.05 -0.11
CA SER A 144 5.96 1.06 -0.28
C SER A 144 5.45 1.55 1.07
N HIS A 145 5.39 2.86 1.21
CA HIS A 145 4.64 3.52 2.27
C HIS A 145 3.97 4.77 1.67
N ASN A 146 2.65 4.75 1.60
CA ASN A 146 1.91 5.83 0.97
C ASN A 146 1.83 7.06 1.86
N ILE A 147 2.14 8.23 1.29
CA ILE A 147 1.92 9.52 1.95
C ILE A 147 0.46 9.97 1.87
N GLU A 148 -0.29 9.41 0.92
CA GLU A 148 -1.71 9.51 0.63
C GLU A 148 -2.19 10.90 0.20
N THR A 149 -1.76 11.96 0.86
CA THR A 149 -2.17 13.34 0.56
C THR A 149 -1.09 14.35 0.93
N VAL A 150 -1.30 15.61 0.62
CA VAL A 150 -0.41 16.74 0.92
C VAL A 150 -0.36 17.06 2.43
N GLU A 151 0.68 17.74 2.88
CA GLU A 151 0.93 18.00 4.29
C GLU A 151 -0.27 18.68 5.00
N ARG A 152 -0.84 19.73 4.40
CA ARG A 152 -1.98 20.47 4.96
C ARG A 152 -3.18 19.56 5.25
N LEU A 153 -3.50 18.64 4.34
CA LEU A 153 -4.66 17.75 4.46
C LEU A 153 -4.38 16.51 5.32
N SER A 154 -3.12 16.17 5.53
CA SER A 154 -2.72 14.92 6.18
C SER A 154 -3.36 14.74 7.56
N LYS A 155 -3.47 15.81 8.36
CA LYS A 155 -4.04 15.76 9.71
C LYS A 155 -5.54 15.41 9.70
N GLU A 156 -6.27 15.85 8.67
CA GLU A 156 -7.70 15.58 8.52
C GLU A 156 -7.95 14.22 7.88
N VAL A 157 -7.22 13.92 6.80
CA VAL A 157 -7.40 12.72 5.98
C VAL A 157 -6.84 11.47 6.64
N ARG A 158 -5.72 11.60 7.37
CA ARG A 158 -4.96 10.51 7.99
C ARG A 158 -4.72 10.82 9.47
N ILE A 159 -5.75 10.82 10.28
CA ILE A 159 -5.76 11.34 11.65
C ILE A 159 -4.56 10.90 12.51
N GLN A 160 -4.21 9.61 12.49
CA GLN A 160 -3.11 9.03 13.29
C GLN A 160 -1.76 9.03 12.56
N ALA A 161 -1.76 8.98 11.24
CA ALA A 161 -0.54 9.03 10.45
C ALA A 161 -0.11 10.50 10.20
N LYS A 162 1.18 10.76 10.30
CA LYS A 162 1.75 12.10 10.18
C LYS A 162 2.60 12.22 8.93
N TYR A 163 2.44 13.31 8.20
CA TYR A 163 3.17 13.59 6.96
C TYR A 163 4.70 13.46 7.14
N GLN A 164 5.25 14.16 8.13
CA GLN A 164 6.70 14.13 8.42
C GLN A 164 7.20 12.76 8.86
N ARG A 165 6.35 11.97 9.57
CA ARG A 165 6.70 10.59 9.92
C ARG A 165 6.75 9.70 8.68
N SER A 166 5.83 9.87 7.73
CA SER A 166 5.85 9.13 6.47
C SER A 166 7.12 9.40 5.67
N LEU A 167 7.55 10.67 5.59
CA LEU A 167 8.83 11.04 4.96
C LEU A 167 10.02 10.43 5.69
N PHE A 168 10.03 10.45 7.02
CA PHE A 168 11.07 9.81 7.83
C PHE A 168 11.17 8.31 7.55
N VAL A 169 10.04 7.59 7.53
CA VAL A 169 9.99 6.15 7.24
C VAL A 169 10.55 5.85 5.84
N LEU A 170 10.12 6.60 4.84
CA LEU A 170 10.59 6.43 3.46
C LEU A 170 12.09 6.71 3.36
N LYS A 171 12.57 7.79 3.99
CA LYS A 171 14.00 8.11 4.01
C LYS A 171 14.81 7.02 4.71
N TYR A 172 14.36 6.54 5.87
CA TYR A 172 15.05 5.49 6.62
C TYR A 172 15.22 4.22 5.79
N LEU A 173 14.17 3.80 5.10
CA LEU A 173 14.19 2.65 4.20
C LEU A 173 15.13 2.87 3.00
N THR A 174 15.10 4.07 2.42
CA THR A 174 15.98 4.42 1.28
C THR A 174 17.44 4.44 1.71
N ASP A 175 17.76 5.05 2.86
CA ASP A 175 19.11 5.10 3.39
C ASP A 175 19.68 3.70 3.70
N ALA A 176 18.80 2.73 4.01
CA ALA A 176 19.15 1.31 4.15
C ALA A 176 19.28 0.56 2.81
N GLY A 177 19.17 1.24 1.68
CA GLY A 177 19.33 0.65 0.34
C GLY A 177 18.07 0.01 -0.24
N MET A 178 16.90 0.18 0.39
CA MET A 178 15.65 -0.33 -0.14
C MET A 178 15.15 0.50 -1.33
N LYS A 179 14.55 -0.16 -2.32
CA LYS A 179 13.81 0.52 -3.38
C LYS A 179 12.44 0.93 -2.85
N THR A 180 12.26 2.23 -2.65
CA THR A 180 11.06 2.78 -2.02
C THR A 180 10.05 3.33 -3.02
N LYS A 181 8.78 3.20 -2.65
CA LYS A 181 7.63 3.71 -3.41
C LYS A 181 6.65 4.41 -2.48
N SER A 182 6.00 5.45 -2.99
CA SER A 182 4.90 6.14 -2.29
C SER A 182 3.73 6.42 -3.22
N GLY A 183 2.55 6.62 -2.66
CA GLY A 183 1.34 6.94 -3.39
C GLY A 183 0.67 8.21 -2.86
N ILE A 184 0.06 8.96 -3.78
CA ILE A 184 -0.75 10.15 -3.51
C ILE A 184 -2.10 9.99 -4.18
N MET A 185 -3.17 10.23 -3.45
CA MET A 185 -4.52 10.36 -3.99
C MET A 185 -4.83 11.83 -4.24
N CYS A 186 -5.31 12.14 -5.44
CA CYS A 186 -5.66 13.50 -5.87
C CYS A 186 -7.19 13.67 -5.92
N GLY A 187 -7.66 14.89 -5.68
CA GLY A 187 -9.08 15.24 -5.68
C GLY A 187 -9.70 15.31 -4.28
N MET A 188 -8.89 15.50 -3.24
CA MET A 188 -9.34 15.70 -1.85
C MET A 188 -9.34 17.18 -1.42
N GLY A 189 -8.96 18.10 -2.32
CA GLY A 189 -8.91 19.56 -2.05
C GLY A 189 -7.51 20.13 -1.92
N GLU A 190 -6.51 19.39 -2.37
CA GLU A 190 -5.13 19.86 -2.54
C GLU A 190 -5.02 20.84 -3.71
N THR A 191 -4.01 21.71 -3.66
CA THR A 191 -3.61 22.55 -4.80
C THR A 191 -2.50 21.90 -5.61
N LYS A 192 -2.30 22.38 -6.84
CA LYS A 192 -1.22 21.93 -7.72
C LYS A 192 0.15 22.14 -7.09
N GLU A 193 0.36 23.28 -6.47
CA GLU A 193 1.61 23.63 -5.77
C GLU A 193 1.90 22.71 -4.58
N GLU A 194 0.86 22.30 -3.87
CA GLU A 194 0.99 21.34 -2.75
C GLU A 194 1.39 19.96 -3.25
N ILE A 195 0.85 19.51 -4.39
CA ILE A 195 1.30 18.26 -5.03
C ILE A 195 2.77 18.36 -5.44
N TYR A 196 3.17 19.47 -6.08
CA TYR A 196 4.57 19.69 -6.44
C TYR A 196 5.49 19.69 -5.23
N GLN A 197 5.08 20.33 -4.12
CA GLN A 197 5.85 20.28 -2.88
C GLN A 197 5.96 18.87 -2.34
N THR A 198 4.88 18.10 -2.35
CA THR A 198 4.88 16.71 -1.89
C THR A 198 5.80 15.84 -2.75
N LEU A 199 5.83 16.05 -4.07
CA LEU A 199 6.77 15.35 -4.96
C LEU A 199 8.24 15.69 -4.63
N ARG A 200 8.55 16.97 -4.35
CA ARG A 200 9.90 17.38 -3.89
C ARG A 200 10.27 16.73 -2.56
N ASP A 201 9.36 16.69 -1.60
CA ASP A 201 9.60 16.10 -0.29
C ASP A 201 9.87 14.58 -0.39
N LEU A 202 9.09 13.88 -1.22
CA LEU A 202 9.32 12.46 -1.53
C LEU A 202 10.67 12.25 -2.21
N ARG A 203 11.03 13.12 -3.15
CA ARG A 203 12.33 13.08 -3.81
C ARG A 203 13.48 13.30 -2.84
N ALA A 204 13.37 14.29 -1.96
CA ALA A 204 14.36 14.57 -0.91
C ALA A 204 14.50 13.40 0.09
N SER A 205 13.46 12.61 0.26
CA SER A 205 13.48 11.36 1.03
C SER A 205 14.05 10.16 0.25
N GLY A 206 14.45 10.35 -1.02
CA GLY A 206 15.06 9.34 -1.87
C GLY A 206 14.06 8.35 -2.50
N VAL A 207 12.77 8.64 -2.46
CA VAL A 207 11.74 7.79 -3.06
C VAL A 207 11.93 7.72 -4.57
N SER A 208 12.01 6.50 -5.11
CA SER A 208 12.29 6.26 -6.54
C SER A 208 11.04 6.02 -7.39
N ILE A 209 9.93 5.65 -6.77
CA ILE A 209 8.66 5.40 -7.47
C ILE A 209 7.54 6.17 -6.77
N VAL A 210 6.81 6.98 -7.52
CA VAL A 210 5.60 7.67 -7.02
C VAL A 210 4.43 7.34 -7.92
N THR A 211 3.30 6.97 -7.31
CA THR A 211 2.03 6.80 -8.00
C THR A 211 1.06 7.90 -7.61
N LEU A 212 0.38 8.45 -8.60
CA LEU A 212 -0.69 9.43 -8.40
C LEU A 212 -2.00 8.84 -8.97
N GLY A 213 -3.06 8.86 -8.18
CA GLY A 213 -4.35 8.33 -8.58
C GLY A 213 -5.50 9.22 -8.14
N GLN A 214 -6.61 9.16 -8.87
CA GLN A 214 -7.83 9.85 -8.47
C GLN A 214 -8.40 9.23 -7.18
N TYR A 215 -8.68 10.05 -6.19
CA TYR A 215 -9.45 9.64 -5.02
C TYR A 215 -10.88 9.29 -5.42
N MET A 216 -11.35 8.13 -4.99
CA MET A 216 -12.72 7.67 -5.18
C MET A 216 -13.37 7.44 -3.81
N GLN A 217 -14.47 8.11 -3.54
CA GLN A 217 -15.20 7.95 -2.30
C GLN A 217 -15.84 6.56 -2.20
N SER A 218 -15.42 5.78 -1.20
CA SER A 218 -15.88 4.40 -1.04
C SER A 218 -17.37 4.30 -0.64
N THR A 219 -17.80 5.17 0.28
CA THR A 219 -19.21 5.28 0.71
C THR A 219 -19.53 6.73 1.09
N PRO A 220 -20.81 7.14 1.20
CA PRO A 220 -21.18 8.49 1.61
C PRO A 220 -20.66 8.96 2.99
N ARG A 221 -20.12 8.04 3.80
CA ARG A 221 -19.56 8.33 5.13
C ARG A 221 -18.09 8.75 5.07
N HIS A 222 -17.41 8.44 3.96
CA HIS A 222 -16.01 8.78 3.74
C HIS A 222 -15.85 10.20 3.22
N LEU A 223 -14.61 10.69 3.22
CA LEU A 223 -14.30 12.00 2.68
C LEU A 223 -14.90 12.16 1.27
N ALA A 224 -15.61 13.25 1.05
CA ALA A 224 -16.19 13.54 -0.26
C ALA A 224 -15.08 13.85 -1.28
N VAL A 225 -15.31 13.47 -2.54
CA VAL A 225 -14.45 13.91 -3.64
C VAL A 225 -14.62 15.40 -3.83
N SER A 226 -13.53 16.17 -3.70
CA SER A 226 -13.55 17.62 -3.92
C SER A 226 -13.48 17.95 -5.40
N GLU A 227 -12.75 17.15 -6.17
CA GLU A 227 -12.54 17.36 -7.60
C GLU A 227 -12.25 16.02 -8.30
N TYR A 228 -12.78 15.87 -9.50
CA TYR A 228 -12.31 14.86 -10.45
C TYR A 228 -11.22 15.48 -11.32
N VAL A 229 -9.98 15.19 -10.97
CA VAL A 229 -8.80 15.78 -11.58
C VAL A 229 -8.69 15.39 -13.06
N HIS A 230 -8.49 16.38 -13.93
CA HIS A 230 -8.38 16.12 -15.36
C HIS A 230 -7.14 15.28 -15.70
N PRO A 231 -7.21 14.35 -16.67
CA PRO A 231 -6.07 13.53 -17.06
C PRO A 231 -4.80 14.32 -17.43
N ASP A 232 -4.95 15.48 -18.08
CA ASP A 232 -3.80 16.36 -18.40
C ASP A 232 -3.07 16.87 -17.16
N THR A 233 -3.79 17.09 -16.06
CA THR A 233 -3.19 17.48 -14.77
C THR A 233 -2.32 16.35 -14.21
N PHE A 234 -2.76 15.10 -14.32
CA PHE A 234 -1.92 13.96 -13.96
C PHE A 234 -0.67 13.85 -14.84
N LEU A 235 -0.79 14.19 -16.12
CA LEU A 235 0.36 14.24 -17.02
C LEU A 235 1.35 15.35 -16.61
N ASP A 236 0.83 16.53 -16.21
CA ASP A 236 1.65 17.60 -15.67
C ASP A 236 2.40 17.16 -14.41
N TYR A 237 1.72 16.51 -13.46
CA TYR A 237 2.33 15.98 -12.25
C TYR A 237 3.42 14.94 -12.55
N LYS A 238 3.16 14.05 -13.51
CA LYS A 238 4.15 13.07 -13.97
C LYS A 238 5.38 13.75 -14.56
N ASN A 239 5.18 14.72 -15.46
CA ASN A 239 6.28 15.43 -16.08
C ASN A 239 7.11 16.20 -15.05
N TYR A 240 6.44 16.89 -14.13
CA TYR A 240 7.12 17.57 -13.02
C TYR A 240 7.97 16.61 -12.18
N GLY A 241 7.40 15.48 -11.76
CA GLY A 241 8.12 14.47 -10.96
C GLY A 241 9.31 13.86 -11.70
N LEU A 242 9.25 13.72 -13.02
CA LEU A 242 10.35 13.22 -13.85
C LEU A 242 11.45 14.28 -14.04
N ASP A 243 11.09 15.55 -14.15
CA ASP A 243 12.05 16.66 -14.34
C ASP A 243 12.80 16.99 -13.05
N GLU A 244 12.14 17.01 -11.91
CA GLU A 244 12.77 17.10 -10.58
C GLU A 244 13.68 15.90 -10.28
N GLY A 245 13.62 14.87 -11.09
CA GLY A 245 14.44 13.67 -11.01
C GLY A 245 15.77 13.74 -11.76
N LYS A 246 16.01 14.80 -12.52
CA LYS A 246 17.25 15.05 -13.26
C LYS A 246 18.12 16.01 -12.49
#